data_3cfb53f824a57b1fe204fa1336a2d542
#
_entry.id   3cfb53f824a57b1fe204fa1336a2d542
#
_cell.length_a   1.000
_cell.length_b   1.000
_cell.length_c   1.000
_cell.angle_alpha   90.00
_cell.angle_beta   90.00
_cell.angle_gamma   90.00
#
_symmetry.space_group_name_H-M   'P 1'
#
loop_
_entity.id
_entity.type
_entity.pdbx_description
1 polymer ?
#
loop_
_entity_poly.entity_id
_entity_poly.type
_entity_poly.pdbx_seq_one_letter_code
_entity_poly.pdbx_strand_id
1 'polypeptide(L)'
;MKIRKNKYYILYLLSLIYFKSAVAYENPNQFKVEADKSIEYFEKQKIYVASGNAKASKGNFSIKAERITAFLGKTKNSNITDIEANGNVIIENQNTTAKSNFATYNFKNKFIILKGNNQSIESRKFRLLSKNFISFDDINKVATSEGDVKLFLSGPISITANRIN
;
A
#
# COMPACT_ATOMS: atom_id res chain seq x y z
N MET A 1 67.41 -7.27 19.18
CA MET A 1 66.33 -8.12 19.72
C MET A 1 65.05 -7.83 19.01
N LYS A 2 64.43 -8.86 18.47
CA LYS A 2 63.34 -8.98 17.53
C LYS A 2 62.11 -8.13 17.79
N ILE A 3 61.72 -7.27 16.86
CA ILE A 3 60.33 -6.78 16.70
C ILE A 3 59.86 -7.13 15.29
N ARG A 4 59.34 -8.33 15.12
CA ARG A 4 58.87 -8.82 13.81
C ARG A 4 57.45 -9.40 13.81
N LYS A 5 56.62 -9.12 14.83
CA LYS A 5 55.26 -9.73 14.93
C LYS A 5 54.09 -8.78 14.74
N ASN A 6 54.25 -7.46 14.64
CA ASN A 6 53.12 -6.53 14.57
C ASN A 6 52.64 -6.18 13.17
N LYS A 7 53.30 -6.60 12.07
CA LYS A 7 52.86 -6.25 10.71
C LYS A 7 51.59 -6.99 10.23
N TYR A 8 51.36 -8.17 10.76
CA TYR A 8 50.19 -8.99 10.31
C TYR A 8 48.93 -8.60 11.05
N TYR A 9 48.97 -8.11 12.27
CA TYR A 9 47.80 -7.65 13.00
C TYR A 9 47.22 -6.36 12.41
N ILE A 10 48.04 -5.46 11.88
CA ILE A 10 47.62 -4.22 11.24
C ILE A 10 46.91 -4.55 9.89
N LEU A 11 47.40 -5.55 9.16
CA LEU A 11 46.74 -5.99 7.92
C LEU A 11 45.38 -6.64 8.18
N TYR A 12 45.22 -7.37 9.29
CA TYR A 12 43.95 -8.00 9.69
C TYR A 12 42.95 -6.95 10.20
N LEU A 13 43.40 -5.90 10.88
CA LEU A 13 42.54 -4.81 11.33
C LEU A 13 42.02 -3.96 10.14
N LEU A 14 42.82 -3.78 9.10
CA LEU A 14 42.40 -3.06 7.88
C LEU A 14 41.39 -3.83 7.03
N SER A 15 41.34 -5.15 7.08
CA SER A 15 40.39 -5.95 6.35
C SER A 15 38.98 -5.91 6.94
N LEU A 16 38.82 -5.55 8.22
CA LEU A 16 37.53 -5.42 8.92
C LEU A 16 36.78 -4.11 8.61
N ILE A 17 37.46 -3.12 8.01
CA ILE A 17 36.85 -1.81 7.73
C ILE A 17 36.11 -1.75 6.38
N TYR A 18 36.24 -2.77 5.52
CA TYR A 18 35.63 -2.80 4.20
C TYR A 18 34.28 -3.54 4.11
N PHE A 19 33.67 -3.93 5.22
CA PHE A 19 32.25 -4.31 5.18
C PHE A 19 31.39 -3.05 5.01
N LYS A 20 31.41 -2.49 3.80
CA LYS A 20 30.34 -1.57 3.40
C LYS A 20 29.07 -2.40 3.34
N SER A 21 28.20 -2.17 4.30
CA SER A 21 26.80 -2.63 4.21
C SER A 21 26.29 -2.12 2.88
N ALA A 22 26.03 -3.02 1.95
CA ALA A 22 25.33 -2.70 0.72
C ALA A 22 23.92 -2.28 1.16
N VAL A 23 23.69 -0.99 1.33
CA VAL A 23 22.34 -0.46 1.46
C VAL A 23 21.69 -0.70 0.12
N ALA A 24 20.77 -1.66 0.06
CA ALA A 24 19.97 -1.91 -1.12
C ALA A 24 19.22 -0.60 -1.43
N TYR A 25 19.53 0.02 -2.56
CA TYR A 25 18.83 1.20 -3.04
C TYR A 25 17.43 0.75 -3.46
N GLU A 26 16.43 0.96 -2.58
CA GLU A 26 15.03 0.71 -2.93
C GLU A 26 14.59 1.78 -3.94
N ASN A 27 14.23 1.33 -5.15
CA ASN A 27 13.68 2.21 -6.17
C ASN A 27 12.24 2.61 -5.75
N PRO A 28 11.97 3.88 -5.41
CA PRO A 28 10.65 4.29 -4.92
C PRO A 28 9.53 4.13 -5.96
N ASN A 29 9.88 3.93 -7.22
CA ASN A 29 8.91 3.70 -8.30
C ASN A 29 8.58 2.22 -8.52
N GLN A 30 9.25 1.31 -7.83
CA GLN A 30 8.99 -0.12 -7.95
C GLN A 30 7.89 -0.56 -6.98
N PHE A 31 7.00 -1.43 -7.44
CA PHE A 31 6.08 -2.13 -6.55
C PHE A 31 6.84 -3.13 -5.70
N LYS A 32 6.62 -3.06 -4.39
CA LYS A 32 7.06 -4.05 -3.43
C LYS A 32 5.84 -4.77 -2.88
N VAL A 33 5.87 -6.10 -2.87
CA VAL A 33 4.82 -6.94 -2.28
C VAL A 33 5.46 -7.83 -1.22
N GLU A 34 4.86 -7.88 -0.05
CA GLU A 34 5.27 -8.67 1.12
C GLU A 34 4.07 -9.45 1.64
N ALA A 35 4.28 -10.65 2.18
CA ALA A 35 3.24 -11.45 2.82
C ALA A 35 3.85 -12.48 3.78
N ASP A 36 3.14 -12.82 4.86
CA ASP A 36 3.62 -13.75 5.88
C ASP A 36 3.44 -15.22 5.49
N LYS A 37 2.47 -15.53 4.58
CA LYS A 37 2.16 -16.93 4.23
C LYS A 37 2.66 -17.31 2.84
N SER A 38 2.20 -16.62 1.80
CA SER A 38 2.56 -16.95 0.42
C SER A 38 2.47 -15.76 -0.51
N ILE A 39 3.28 -15.79 -1.57
CA ILE A 39 3.12 -14.98 -2.77
C ILE A 39 3.14 -15.95 -3.94
N GLU A 40 2.04 -16.03 -4.70
CA GLU A 40 1.82 -16.94 -5.79
C GLU A 40 1.60 -16.18 -7.10
N TYR A 41 2.15 -16.68 -8.20
CA TYR A 41 1.90 -16.13 -9.53
C TYR A 41 1.10 -17.13 -10.39
N PHE A 42 -0.02 -16.67 -10.90
CA PHE A 42 -0.90 -17.43 -11.80
C PHE A 42 -0.75 -16.90 -13.23
N GLU A 43 0.10 -17.57 -14.01
CA GLU A 43 0.50 -17.10 -15.34
C GLU A 43 -0.67 -16.96 -16.32
N LYS A 44 -1.59 -17.91 -16.33
CA LYS A 44 -2.77 -17.88 -17.22
C LYS A 44 -3.70 -16.69 -16.93
N GLN A 45 -3.89 -16.35 -15.67
CA GLN A 45 -4.72 -15.24 -15.22
C GLN A 45 -3.96 -13.91 -15.20
N LYS A 46 -2.63 -13.93 -15.27
CA LYS A 46 -1.77 -12.75 -15.12
C LYS A 46 -1.99 -12.03 -13.79
N ILE A 47 -2.02 -12.80 -12.69
CA ILE A 47 -2.22 -12.26 -11.35
C ILE A 47 -1.13 -12.73 -10.39
N TYR A 48 -0.79 -11.85 -9.44
CA TYR A 48 -0.10 -12.21 -8.21
C TYR A 48 -1.08 -12.23 -7.06
N VAL A 49 -0.98 -13.23 -6.20
CA VAL A 49 -1.77 -13.36 -4.99
C VAL A 49 -0.83 -13.42 -3.79
N ALA A 50 -0.94 -12.44 -2.90
CA ALA A 50 -0.23 -12.40 -1.63
C ALA A 50 -1.21 -12.69 -0.49
N SER A 51 -0.87 -13.57 0.43
CA SER A 51 -1.74 -14.04 1.51
C SER A 51 -1.04 -14.02 2.86
N GLY A 52 -1.77 -13.64 3.91
CA GLY A 52 -1.31 -13.49 5.29
C GLY A 52 -0.63 -12.15 5.52
N ASN A 53 -1.32 -11.20 6.17
CA ASN A 53 -0.83 -9.84 6.43
C ASN A 53 -0.12 -9.22 5.22
N ALA A 54 -0.75 -9.41 4.05
CA ALA A 54 -0.17 -8.97 2.78
C ALA A 54 -0.06 -7.44 2.73
N LYS A 55 1.05 -6.96 2.19
CA LYS A 55 1.32 -5.54 1.97
C LYS A 55 1.83 -5.32 0.56
N ALA A 56 1.23 -4.37 -0.15
CA ALA A 56 1.76 -3.86 -1.42
C ALA A 56 2.06 -2.37 -1.27
N SER A 57 3.21 -1.92 -1.76
CA SER A 57 3.62 -0.51 -1.64
C SER A 57 4.33 -0.01 -2.89
N LYS A 58 4.19 1.30 -3.15
CA LYS A 58 4.89 2.03 -4.20
C LYS A 58 5.00 3.50 -3.81
N GLY A 59 6.21 3.98 -3.54
CA GLY A 59 6.42 5.34 -3.03
C GLY A 59 5.64 5.56 -1.73
N ASN A 60 4.82 6.60 -1.70
CA ASN A 60 4.00 6.96 -0.53
C ASN A 60 2.66 6.21 -0.45
N PHE A 61 2.37 5.34 -1.42
CA PHE A 61 1.17 4.51 -1.43
C PHE A 61 1.47 3.16 -0.79
N SER A 62 0.61 2.74 0.13
CA SER A 62 0.62 1.36 0.63
C SER A 62 -0.79 0.83 0.82
N ILE A 63 -0.95 -0.47 0.64
CA ILE A 63 -2.17 -1.22 0.94
C ILE A 63 -1.81 -2.45 1.76
N LYS A 64 -2.51 -2.67 2.85
CA LYS A 64 -2.39 -3.83 3.73
C LYS A 64 -3.72 -4.55 3.80
N ALA A 65 -3.70 -5.89 3.79
CA ALA A 65 -4.91 -6.72 3.89
C ALA A 65 -4.53 -8.16 4.30
N GLU A 66 -5.50 -8.98 4.61
CA GLU A 66 -5.26 -10.42 4.80
C GLU A 66 -4.85 -11.08 3.48
N ARG A 67 -5.42 -10.62 2.36
CA ARG A 67 -5.11 -11.09 1.00
C ARG A 67 -5.11 -9.92 0.02
N ILE A 68 -4.11 -9.88 -0.85
CA ILE A 68 -4.00 -8.92 -1.95
C ILE A 68 -3.86 -9.70 -3.25
N THR A 69 -4.68 -9.36 -4.25
CA THR A 69 -4.57 -9.84 -5.63
C THR A 69 -4.19 -8.67 -6.53
N ALA A 70 -3.06 -8.77 -7.21
CA ALA A 70 -2.60 -7.77 -8.16
C ALA A 70 -2.74 -8.30 -9.59
N PHE A 71 -3.42 -7.54 -10.43
CA PHE A 71 -3.70 -7.86 -11.84
C PHE A 71 -2.67 -7.18 -12.73
N LEU A 72 -2.07 -7.93 -13.63
CA LEU A 72 -1.13 -7.42 -14.62
C LEU A 72 -1.85 -7.07 -15.92
N GLY A 73 -1.35 -6.05 -16.60
CA GLY A 73 -1.83 -5.74 -17.95
C GLY A 73 -1.51 -6.86 -18.94
N LYS A 74 -2.10 -6.80 -20.13
CA LYS A 74 -2.02 -7.86 -21.14
C LYS A 74 -0.70 -7.94 -21.91
N THR A 75 0.18 -6.94 -21.82
CA THR A 75 1.45 -6.88 -22.56
C THR A 75 2.59 -7.60 -21.82
N LYS A 76 3.64 -8.01 -22.55
CA LYS A 76 4.74 -8.86 -22.02
C LYS A 76 5.56 -8.20 -20.89
N ASN A 77 5.54 -6.86 -20.79
CA ASN A 77 6.18 -6.07 -19.72
C ASN A 77 5.12 -5.30 -18.90
N SER A 78 4.00 -5.94 -18.61
CA SER A 78 2.85 -5.26 -18.05
C SER A 78 3.05 -4.91 -16.57
N ASN A 79 2.79 -3.64 -16.28
CA ASN A 79 2.68 -3.15 -14.92
C ASN A 79 1.38 -3.67 -14.27
N ILE A 80 1.32 -3.61 -12.96
CA ILE A 80 0.07 -3.81 -12.22
C ILE A 80 -0.94 -2.75 -12.66
N THR A 81 -2.11 -3.19 -13.09
CA THR A 81 -3.22 -2.33 -13.53
C THR A 81 -4.24 -2.13 -12.43
N ASP A 82 -4.49 -3.18 -11.66
CA ASP A 82 -5.51 -3.20 -10.62
C ASP A 82 -5.00 -3.97 -9.40
N ILE A 83 -5.52 -3.61 -8.23
CA ILE A 83 -5.35 -4.36 -6.99
C ILE A 83 -6.74 -4.61 -6.40
N GLU A 84 -6.96 -5.83 -5.92
CA GLU A 84 -8.04 -6.20 -5.00
C GLU A 84 -7.43 -6.57 -3.66
N ALA A 85 -7.99 -6.04 -2.59
CA ALA A 85 -7.59 -6.32 -1.22
C ALA A 85 -8.79 -6.82 -0.41
N ASN A 86 -8.61 -7.86 0.37
CA ASN A 86 -9.66 -8.50 1.15
C ASN A 86 -9.19 -8.78 2.59
N GLY A 87 -10.05 -8.46 3.55
CA GLY A 87 -9.84 -8.66 4.98
C GLY A 87 -9.00 -7.54 5.61
N ASN A 88 -9.58 -6.80 6.54
CA ASN A 88 -8.91 -5.75 7.33
C ASN A 88 -8.07 -4.78 6.50
N VAL A 89 -8.66 -4.29 5.41
CA VAL A 89 -7.95 -3.44 4.43
C VAL A 89 -7.62 -2.08 5.03
N ILE A 90 -6.36 -1.69 4.91
CA ILE A 90 -5.84 -0.36 5.25
C ILE A 90 -5.06 0.16 4.04
N ILE A 91 -5.47 1.32 3.53
CA ILE A 91 -4.79 2.00 2.43
C ILE A 91 -4.24 3.32 2.97
N GLU A 92 -2.97 3.56 2.74
CA GLU A 92 -2.28 4.79 3.14
C GLU A 92 -1.71 5.48 1.90
N ASN A 93 -1.95 6.76 1.77
CA ASN A 93 -1.37 7.60 0.73
C ASN A 93 -1.10 8.99 1.29
N GLN A 94 0.18 9.32 1.49
CA GLN A 94 0.64 10.57 2.11
C GLN A 94 -0.07 10.87 3.45
N ASN A 95 -1.08 11.74 3.41
CA ASN A 95 -1.83 12.22 4.59
C ASN A 95 -3.26 11.65 4.67
N THR A 96 -3.56 10.62 3.89
CA THR A 96 -4.91 10.02 3.82
C THR A 96 -4.81 8.55 4.16
N THR A 97 -5.67 8.10 5.06
CA THR A 97 -5.85 6.68 5.42
C THR A 97 -7.28 6.26 5.12
N ALA A 98 -7.43 5.15 4.40
CA ALA A 98 -8.72 4.52 4.16
C ALA A 98 -8.76 3.13 4.81
N LYS A 99 -9.93 2.74 5.35
CA LYS A 99 -10.16 1.44 5.97
C LYS A 99 -11.44 0.81 5.45
N SER A 100 -11.43 -0.51 5.25
CA SER A 100 -12.59 -1.27 4.77
C SER A 100 -12.38 -2.78 5.00
N ASN A 101 -13.38 -3.60 4.66
CA ASN A 101 -13.19 -5.06 4.60
C ASN A 101 -12.72 -5.51 3.22
N PHE A 102 -13.08 -4.78 2.17
CA PHE A 102 -12.71 -5.04 0.80
C PHE A 102 -12.40 -3.72 0.09
N ALA A 103 -11.36 -3.71 -0.73
CA ALA A 103 -11.03 -2.58 -1.58
C ALA A 103 -10.59 -3.01 -2.97
N THR A 104 -10.91 -2.18 -3.97
CA THR A 104 -10.29 -2.24 -5.29
C THR A 104 -9.61 -0.91 -5.59
N TYR A 105 -8.48 -0.97 -6.28
CA TYR A 105 -7.76 0.21 -6.77
C TYR A 105 -7.34 -0.01 -8.22
N ASN A 106 -7.77 0.90 -9.10
CA ASN A 106 -7.36 0.94 -10.51
C ASN A 106 -6.30 2.02 -10.71
N PHE A 107 -5.09 1.62 -11.14
CA PHE A 107 -3.95 2.55 -11.29
C PHE A 107 -4.08 3.48 -12.49
N LYS A 108 -4.78 3.06 -13.55
CA LYS A 108 -4.97 3.87 -14.76
C LYS A 108 -5.91 5.05 -14.50
N ASN A 109 -7.05 4.76 -13.89
CA ASN A 109 -8.09 5.74 -13.63
C ASN A 109 -7.94 6.40 -12.26
N LYS A 110 -6.97 5.94 -11.43
CA LYS A 110 -6.80 6.37 -10.04
C LYS A 110 -8.11 6.29 -9.24
N PHE A 111 -8.86 5.22 -9.46
CA PHE A 111 -10.18 5.01 -8.88
C PHE A 111 -10.11 3.97 -7.79
N ILE A 112 -10.70 4.28 -6.64
CA ILE A 112 -10.78 3.40 -5.49
C ILE A 112 -12.24 3.10 -5.15
N ILE A 113 -12.52 1.87 -4.74
CA ILE A 113 -13.79 1.48 -4.12
C ILE A 113 -13.48 0.77 -2.81
N LEU A 114 -14.15 1.18 -1.75
CA LEU A 114 -14.13 0.57 -0.42
C LEU A 114 -15.49 -0.02 -0.14
N LYS A 115 -15.54 -1.29 0.27
CA LYS A 115 -16.77 -2.01 0.59
C LYS A 115 -16.65 -2.80 1.88
N GLY A 116 -17.79 -3.17 2.46
CA GLY A 116 -17.90 -3.99 3.66
C GLY A 116 -18.71 -3.28 4.74
N ASN A 117 -18.36 -3.47 5.99
CA ASN A 117 -19.02 -2.81 7.12
C ASN A 117 -18.09 -1.72 7.66
N ASN A 118 -18.62 -0.48 7.79
CA ASN A 118 -17.92 0.64 8.41
C ASN A 118 -16.64 1.09 7.66
N GLN A 119 -16.79 1.48 6.38
CA GLN A 119 -15.69 2.09 5.64
C GLN A 119 -15.41 3.48 6.18
N SER A 120 -14.12 3.86 6.11
CA SER A 120 -13.70 5.20 6.45
C SER A 120 -12.61 5.71 5.52
N ILE A 121 -12.64 7.02 5.26
CA ILE A 121 -11.50 7.76 4.71
C ILE A 121 -11.21 8.90 5.69
N GLU A 122 -9.98 9.03 6.10
CA GLU A 122 -9.53 10.03 7.04
C GLU A 122 -8.32 10.79 6.48
N SER A 123 -8.39 12.10 6.54
CA SER A 123 -7.31 13.02 6.19
C SER A 123 -7.22 14.13 7.23
N ARG A 124 -6.23 15.02 7.08
CA ARG A 124 -6.13 16.21 7.95
C ARG A 124 -7.34 17.15 7.84
N LYS A 125 -8.07 17.12 6.71
CA LYS A 125 -9.14 18.07 6.41
C LYS A 125 -10.53 17.51 6.64
N PHE A 126 -10.70 16.19 6.57
CA PHE A 126 -12.01 15.57 6.72
C PHE A 126 -11.89 14.11 7.18
N ARG A 127 -12.97 13.60 7.74
CA ARG A 127 -13.22 12.19 8.01
C ARG A 127 -14.59 11.82 7.46
N LEU A 128 -14.59 10.86 6.52
CA LEU A 128 -15.81 10.32 5.91
C LEU A 128 -16.03 8.91 6.40
N LEU A 129 -17.21 8.61 6.89
CA LEU A 129 -17.65 7.28 7.32
C LEU A 129 -18.85 6.84 6.49
N SER A 130 -18.92 5.55 6.20
CA SER A 130 -20.04 4.95 5.49
C SER A 130 -20.22 3.50 5.89
N LYS A 131 -21.47 3.00 5.82
CA LYS A 131 -21.79 1.62 6.11
C LYS A 131 -21.73 0.71 4.89
N ASN A 132 -22.10 1.21 3.70
CA ASN A 132 -22.22 0.37 2.50
C ASN A 132 -20.98 0.44 1.62
N PHE A 133 -20.67 1.61 1.07
CA PHE A 133 -19.48 1.80 0.25
C PHE A 133 -19.00 3.25 0.23
N ILE A 134 -17.74 3.43 -0.10
CA ILE A 134 -17.14 4.70 -0.49
C ILE A 134 -16.39 4.47 -1.79
N SER A 135 -16.61 5.32 -2.80
CA SER A 135 -15.76 5.39 -4.00
C SER A 135 -15.09 6.75 -4.10
N PHE A 136 -13.90 6.77 -4.65
CA PHE A 136 -13.14 8.02 -4.87
C PHE A 136 -12.45 7.98 -6.21
N ASP A 137 -12.74 8.99 -7.03
CA ASP A 137 -12.07 9.27 -8.29
C ASP A 137 -11.01 10.35 -8.04
N ASP A 138 -9.74 9.93 -8.02
CA ASP A 138 -8.62 10.85 -7.73
C ASP A 138 -8.28 11.75 -8.94
N ILE A 139 -8.76 11.44 -10.15
CA ILE A 139 -8.59 12.31 -11.33
C ILE A 139 -9.56 13.48 -11.25
N ASN A 140 -10.86 13.16 -11.08
CA ASN A 140 -11.93 14.16 -11.05
C ASN A 140 -12.16 14.76 -9.66
N LYS A 141 -11.49 14.24 -8.63
CA LYS A 141 -11.63 14.66 -7.22
C LYS A 141 -13.06 14.51 -6.68
N VAL A 142 -13.77 13.48 -7.16
CA VAL A 142 -15.13 13.18 -6.75
C VAL A 142 -15.14 12.00 -5.79
N ALA A 143 -15.82 12.16 -4.66
CA ALA A 143 -16.12 11.07 -3.74
C ALA A 143 -17.63 10.81 -3.74
N THR A 144 -18.02 9.53 -3.78
CA THR A 144 -19.41 9.10 -3.58
C THR A 144 -19.44 8.12 -2.41
N SER A 145 -20.42 8.29 -1.53
CA SER A 145 -20.59 7.47 -0.35
C SER A 145 -22.07 7.19 -0.09
N GLU A 146 -22.39 5.96 0.34
CA GLU A 146 -23.77 5.53 0.57
C GLU A 146 -23.87 4.62 1.80
N GLY A 147 -24.97 4.79 2.55
CA GLY A 147 -25.33 4.03 3.75
C GLY A 147 -24.77 4.63 5.04
N ASP A 148 -25.65 5.24 5.84
CA ASP A 148 -25.33 5.88 7.12
C ASP A 148 -24.08 6.80 7.04
N VAL A 149 -24.09 7.70 6.08
CA VAL A 149 -22.92 8.52 5.75
C VAL A 149 -22.75 9.65 6.76
N LYS A 150 -21.53 9.79 7.30
CA LYS A 150 -21.13 10.87 8.18
C LYS A 150 -19.85 11.52 7.66
N LEU A 151 -19.92 12.83 7.40
CA LEU A 151 -18.78 13.63 7.00
C LEU A 151 -18.45 14.64 8.10
N PHE A 152 -17.23 14.55 8.63
CA PHE A 152 -16.67 15.52 9.58
C PHE A 152 -15.61 16.33 8.85
N LEU A 153 -15.75 17.64 8.86
CA LEU A 153 -14.77 18.56 8.29
C LEU A 153 -13.88 19.12 9.40
N SER A 154 -12.67 19.55 9.04
CA SER A 154 -11.79 20.28 9.98
C SER A 154 -12.44 21.60 10.36
N GLY A 155 -13.22 21.61 11.46
CA GLY A 155 -14.06 22.72 11.93
C GLY A 155 -15.32 22.18 12.60
N PRO A 156 -16.24 23.06 13.05
CA PRO A 156 -17.44 22.66 13.80
C PRO A 156 -18.57 22.08 12.93
N ILE A 157 -18.32 21.82 11.63
CA ILE A 157 -19.35 21.35 10.70
C ILE A 157 -19.28 19.83 10.56
N SER A 158 -20.40 19.14 10.77
CA SER A 158 -20.60 17.74 10.40
C SER A 158 -21.82 17.61 9.48
N ILE A 159 -21.73 16.70 8.51
CA ILE A 159 -22.82 16.38 7.60
C ILE A 159 -23.15 14.90 7.75
N THR A 160 -24.44 14.58 7.89
CA THR A 160 -24.94 13.22 7.95
C THR A 160 -26.00 13.02 6.87
N ALA A 161 -25.88 11.96 6.09
CA ALA A 161 -26.80 11.64 5.01
C ALA A 161 -26.77 10.14 4.70
N ASN A 162 -27.81 9.64 4.00
CA ASN A 162 -27.79 8.27 3.47
C ASN A 162 -26.87 8.15 2.25
N ARG A 163 -26.65 9.24 1.52
CA ARG A 163 -25.76 9.32 0.36
C ARG A 163 -25.12 10.71 0.28
N ILE A 164 -23.83 10.73 -0.05
CA ILE A 164 -23.06 11.93 -0.39
C ILE A 164 -22.34 11.68 -1.71
N ASN A 165 -22.47 12.60 -2.65
CA ASN A 165 -21.77 12.60 -3.95
C ASN A 165 -20.71 13.70 -3.96
#